data_d28f691f16c1012c9014eaa36adb4981
#
_entry.id   d28f691f16c1012c9014eaa36adb4981
#
_cell.length_a   1.000
_cell.length_b   1.000
_cell.length_c   1.000
_cell.angle_alpha   90.00
_cell.angle_beta   90.00
_cell.angle_gamma   90.00
#
_symmetry.space_group_name_H-M   'P 1'
#
loop_
_entity.id
_entity.type
_entity.pdbx_description
1 polymer ?
#
loop_
_entity_poly.entity_id
_entity_poly.type
_entity_poly.pdbx_seq_one_letter_code
_entity_poly.pdbx_strand_id
1 'polypeptide(L)'
;MTKTQIKSISDAITQTNANQKTRNTFAVQCNKAYFTPDGYIGYEIPMEILYQAEETHGTTIPEASGSTTVSNTFSETSWKDYRKTYLNAKEFLAELKAFYKEAKKTLLTPETAVYKIKFKDKIHGYRIGLMINMLTVMGNNAEIYIEDGRFGNMYAASDIGRAVLLPVLLPDNTTANKTI
;
A
#
# COMPACT_ATOMS: atom_id res chain seq x y z
N MET A 1 0.92 14.36 -11.33
CA MET A 1 0.02 13.61 -10.42
C MET A 1 -1.43 13.84 -10.82
N THR A 2 -2.32 12.84 -10.68
CA THR A 2 -3.76 12.96 -11.02
C THR A 2 -4.58 13.42 -9.81
N LYS A 3 -5.76 13.99 -10.04
CA LYS A 3 -6.72 14.36 -8.97
C LYS A 3 -7.08 13.16 -8.07
N THR A 4 -7.20 11.97 -8.67
CA THR A 4 -7.50 10.74 -7.94
C THR A 4 -6.35 10.33 -7.01
N GLN A 5 -5.10 10.47 -7.45
CA GLN A 5 -3.93 10.20 -6.62
C GLN A 5 -3.86 11.16 -5.43
N ILE A 6 -4.02 12.46 -5.68
CA ILE A 6 -4.02 13.48 -4.61
C ILE A 6 -5.11 13.17 -3.57
N LYS A 7 -6.33 12.84 -4.04
CA LYS A 7 -7.42 12.47 -3.14
C LYS A 7 -7.09 11.22 -2.32
N SER A 8 -6.54 10.18 -2.93
CA SER A 8 -6.19 8.94 -2.22
C SER A 8 -5.09 9.15 -1.18
N ILE A 9 -4.13 10.04 -1.45
CA ILE A 9 -3.12 10.45 -0.46
C ILE A 9 -3.78 11.21 0.68
N SER A 10 -4.66 12.16 0.38
CA SER A 10 -5.44 12.90 1.38
C SER A 10 -6.26 11.97 2.28
N ASP A 11 -6.96 11.01 1.70
CA ASP A 11 -7.74 10.00 2.45
C ASP A 11 -6.82 9.16 3.36
N ALA A 12 -5.65 8.74 2.88
CA ALA A 12 -4.67 7.99 3.65
C ALA A 12 -4.09 8.81 4.83
N ILE A 13 -3.81 10.09 4.63
CA ILE A 13 -3.35 11.00 5.70
C ILE A 13 -4.46 11.20 6.75
N THR A 14 -5.71 11.40 6.31
CA THR A 14 -6.86 11.54 7.21
C THR A 14 -7.03 10.31 8.09
N GLN A 15 -6.91 9.12 7.52
CA GLN A 15 -6.95 7.86 8.28
C GLN A 15 -5.75 7.73 9.23
N THR A 16 -4.56 8.16 8.80
CA THR A 16 -3.35 8.20 9.65
C THR A 16 -3.57 9.09 10.86
N ASN A 17 -4.14 10.29 10.68
CA ASN A 17 -4.50 11.21 11.76
C ASN A 17 -5.46 10.58 12.78
N ALA A 18 -6.49 9.87 12.30
CA ALA A 18 -7.44 9.20 13.16
C ALA A 18 -6.79 8.13 14.05
N ASN A 19 -5.75 7.46 13.53
CA ASN A 19 -5.01 6.38 14.22
C ASN A 19 -3.83 6.88 15.06
N GLN A 20 -3.35 8.11 14.86
CA GLN A 20 -2.17 8.65 15.54
C GLN A 20 -2.33 8.77 17.07
N LYS A 21 -3.56 8.95 17.55
CA LYS A 21 -3.86 9.03 19.00
C LYS A 21 -3.44 7.77 19.78
N THR A 22 -3.28 6.65 19.12
CA THR A 22 -2.98 5.35 19.73
C THR A 22 -1.66 4.75 19.29
N ARG A 23 -1.03 5.26 18.24
CA ARG A 23 0.19 4.69 17.64
C ARG A 23 1.04 5.79 16.97
N ASN A 24 2.36 5.60 16.92
CA ASN A 24 3.26 6.42 16.13
C ASN A 24 3.10 6.05 14.64
N THR A 25 2.19 6.71 13.95
CA THR A 25 1.79 6.39 12.59
C THR A 25 2.36 7.33 11.53
N PHE A 26 3.05 8.40 11.95
CA PHE A 26 3.62 9.41 11.05
C PHE A 26 4.99 9.89 11.52
N ALA A 27 5.95 9.93 10.63
CA ALA A 27 7.28 10.50 10.84
C ALA A 27 7.78 11.24 9.60
N VAL A 28 8.69 12.19 9.78
CA VAL A 28 9.35 12.91 8.69
C VAL A 28 10.85 12.73 8.82
N GLN A 29 11.50 12.30 7.74
CA GLN A 29 12.96 12.17 7.66
C GLN A 29 13.42 12.57 6.25
N CYS A 30 14.47 13.39 6.15
CA CYS A 30 15.05 13.81 4.87
C CYS A 30 14.00 14.31 3.85
N ASN A 31 13.08 15.17 4.29
CA ASN A 31 11.97 15.71 3.47
C ASN A 31 11.00 14.66 2.89
N LYS A 32 10.93 13.50 3.52
CA LYS A 32 9.97 12.44 3.20
C LYS A 32 9.10 12.13 4.40
N ALA A 33 7.82 11.92 4.16
CA ALA A 33 6.89 11.43 5.14
C ALA A 33 6.81 9.90 5.08
N TYR A 34 6.78 9.29 6.25
CA TYR A 34 6.57 7.86 6.47
C TYR A 34 5.31 7.70 7.30
N PHE A 35 4.29 7.04 6.75
CA PHE A 35 3.03 6.91 7.46
C PHE A 35 2.28 5.61 7.16
N THR A 36 1.42 5.22 8.10
CA THR A 36 0.58 4.03 7.99
C THR A 36 -0.86 4.33 8.37
N PRO A 37 -1.80 4.23 7.40
CA PRO A 37 -3.22 4.46 7.66
C PRO A 37 -3.86 3.41 8.57
N ASP A 38 -3.46 2.13 8.47
CA ASP A 38 -4.16 1.03 9.17
C ASP A 38 -3.26 -0.05 9.78
N GLY A 39 -1.94 0.10 9.66
CA GLY A 39 -0.96 -0.87 10.15
C GLY A 39 -0.64 -2.03 9.21
N TYR A 40 -1.37 -2.21 8.10
CA TYR A 40 -1.07 -3.19 7.05
C TYR A 40 -0.46 -2.57 5.80
N ILE A 41 -0.65 -1.27 5.61
CA ILE A 41 -0.08 -0.51 4.50
C ILE A 41 0.76 0.65 5.03
N GLY A 42 1.94 0.83 4.47
CA GLY A 42 2.83 1.94 4.76
C GLY A 42 3.22 2.69 3.50
N TYR A 43 3.48 3.97 3.65
CA TYR A 43 3.90 4.87 2.58
C TYR A 43 5.16 5.64 2.95
N GLU A 44 6.04 5.84 1.96
CA GLU A 44 7.11 6.83 1.95
C GLU A 44 6.81 7.78 0.79
N ILE A 45 6.48 9.02 1.08
CA ILE A 45 6.09 10.03 0.08
C ILE A 45 6.82 11.35 0.36
N PRO A 46 7.36 12.05 -0.66
CA PRO A 46 7.94 13.39 -0.49
C PRO A 46 6.96 14.36 0.17
N MET A 47 7.45 15.19 1.09
CA MET A 47 6.60 16.16 1.81
C MET A 47 5.89 17.14 0.90
N GLU A 48 6.51 17.52 -0.23
CA GLU A 48 5.90 18.41 -1.22
C GLU A 48 4.57 17.87 -1.77
N ILE A 49 4.47 16.56 -1.93
CA ILE A 49 3.23 15.88 -2.38
C ILE A 49 2.15 15.93 -1.27
N LEU A 50 2.56 15.81 -0.01
CA LEU A 50 1.62 15.95 1.11
C LEU A 50 1.10 17.38 1.22
N TYR A 51 1.96 18.38 1.06
CA TYR A 51 1.55 19.79 1.03
C TYR A 51 0.55 20.07 -0.11
N GLN A 52 0.76 19.47 -1.27
CA GLN A 52 -0.19 19.58 -2.37
C GLN A 52 -1.56 18.93 -2.02
N ALA A 53 -1.57 17.82 -1.29
CA ALA A 53 -2.81 17.19 -0.82
C ALA A 53 -3.52 18.06 0.23
N GLU A 54 -2.76 18.66 1.16
CA GLU A 54 -3.27 19.60 2.15
C GLU A 54 -3.92 20.83 1.48
N GLU A 55 -3.23 21.47 0.55
CA GLU A 55 -3.73 22.64 -0.19
C GLU A 55 -4.99 22.30 -1.00
N THR A 56 -4.99 21.14 -1.67
CA THR A 56 -6.09 20.76 -2.60
C THR A 56 -7.34 20.29 -1.86
N HIS A 57 -7.20 19.61 -0.73
CA HIS A 57 -8.31 18.95 -0.03
C HIS A 57 -8.51 19.39 1.42
N GLY A 58 -7.70 20.34 1.93
CA GLY A 58 -7.79 20.80 3.32
C GLY A 58 -7.41 19.72 4.33
N THR A 59 -6.59 18.75 3.94
CA THR A 59 -6.16 17.65 4.80
C THR A 59 -5.08 18.15 5.74
N THR A 60 -5.26 18.02 7.04
CA THR A 60 -4.21 18.39 8.01
C THR A 60 -3.13 17.32 8.03
N ILE A 61 -1.88 17.72 7.76
CA ILE A 61 -0.71 16.85 7.89
C ILE A 61 -0.48 16.59 9.39
N PRO A 62 -0.27 15.31 9.81
CA PRO A 62 -0.03 14.97 11.21
C PRO A 62 1.25 15.62 11.76
N GLU A 63 1.29 15.87 13.07
CA GLU A 63 2.54 16.18 13.74
C GLU A 63 3.49 14.98 13.66
N ALA A 64 4.74 15.24 13.28
CA ALA A 64 5.73 14.19 13.14
C ALA A 64 6.16 13.66 14.51
N SER A 65 6.02 12.36 14.73
CA SER A 65 6.73 11.65 15.80
C SER A 65 8.14 11.27 15.32
N GLY A 66 9.10 11.17 16.22
CA GLY A 66 10.54 11.04 15.90
C GLY A 66 10.94 9.85 15.02
N SER A 67 10.24 8.72 15.12
CA SER A 67 10.42 7.56 14.22
C SER A 67 9.18 6.67 14.23
N THR A 68 8.92 6.00 13.12
CA THR A 68 7.88 4.97 13.01
C THR A 68 8.51 3.65 12.59
N THR A 69 7.81 2.54 12.86
CA THR A 69 8.21 1.23 12.31
C THR A 69 8.23 1.23 10.77
N VAL A 70 7.42 2.09 10.15
CA VAL A 70 7.35 2.22 8.69
C VAL A 70 8.66 2.76 8.11
N SER A 71 9.34 3.73 8.77
CA SER A 71 10.61 4.25 8.26
C SER A 71 11.69 3.18 8.17
N ASN A 72 11.71 2.22 9.10
CA ASN A 72 12.66 1.10 9.08
C ASN A 72 12.34 0.10 7.95
N THR A 73 11.07 -0.04 7.59
CA THR A 73 10.63 -0.94 6.51
C THR A 73 11.12 -0.46 5.14
N PHE A 74 11.34 0.85 4.98
CA PHE A 74 11.87 1.43 3.75
C PHE A 74 13.39 1.60 3.72
N SER A 75 14.12 1.06 4.71
CA SER A 75 15.58 1.08 4.71
C SER A 75 16.14 0.27 3.53
N GLU A 76 17.29 0.69 2.98
CA GLU A 76 17.91 0.01 1.83
C GLU A 76 18.22 -1.47 2.07
N THR A 77 18.46 -1.84 3.33
CA THR A 77 18.73 -3.23 3.72
C THR A 77 17.50 -4.14 3.57
N SER A 78 16.29 -3.61 3.65
CA SER A 78 15.07 -4.40 3.54
C SER A 78 14.69 -4.77 2.11
N TRP A 79 15.32 -4.13 1.09
CA TRP A 79 15.00 -4.37 -0.32
C TRP A 79 15.72 -5.56 -0.97
N LYS A 80 16.66 -6.19 -0.30
CA LYS A 80 17.49 -7.27 -0.86
C LYS A 80 16.68 -8.50 -1.29
N ASP A 81 15.59 -8.79 -0.59
CA ASP A 81 14.76 -9.97 -0.80
C ASP A 81 13.55 -9.71 -1.71
N TYR A 82 13.42 -8.48 -2.24
CA TYR A 82 12.33 -8.15 -3.13
C TYR A 82 12.67 -8.45 -4.59
N ARG A 83 11.71 -9.04 -5.27
CA ARG A 83 11.81 -9.35 -6.70
C ARG A 83 10.77 -8.56 -7.47
N LYS A 84 11.21 -7.83 -8.49
CA LYS A 84 10.33 -7.13 -9.42
C LYS A 84 9.44 -8.15 -10.12
N THR A 85 8.16 -7.86 -10.15
CA THR A 85 7.17 -8.65 -10.89
C THR A 85 7.02 -8.11 -12.31
N TYR A 86 6.36 -8.89 -13.17
CA TYR A 86 5.98 -8.46 -14.51
C TYR A 86 4.58 -7.83 -14.55
N LEU A 87 3.99 -7.53 -13.39
CA LEU A 87 2.66 -6.93 -13.31
C LEU A 87 2.70 -5.49 -13.82
N ASN A 88 1.85 -5.19 -14.79
CA ASN A 88 1.54 -3.82 -15.18
C ASN A 88 0.57 -3.21 -14.16
N ALA A 89 0.95 -2.14 -13.48
CA ALA A 89 0.17 -1.57 -12.40
C ALA A 89 -1.23 -1.11 -12.83
N LYS A 90 -1.37 -0.53 -14.03
CA LYS A 90 -2.66 -0.08 -14.59
C LYS A 90 -3.60 -1.25 -14.84
N GLU A 91 -3.11 -2.28 -15.51
CA GLU A 91 -3.88 -3.49 -15.83
C GLU A 91 -4.23 -4.25 -14.56
N PHE A 92 -3.29 -4.39 -13.66
CA PHE A 92 -3.49 -5.07 -12.38
C PHE A 92 -4.49 -4.33 -11.49
N LEU A 93 -4.44 -3.00 -11.43
CA LEU A 93 -5.46 -2.20 -10.73
C LEU A 93 -6.87 -2.41 -11.31
N ALA A 94 -6.98 -2.50 -12.64
CA ALA A 94 -8.26 -2.78 -13.30
C ALA A 94 -8.78 -4.19 -12.96
N GLU A 95 -7.90 -5.19 -12.96
CA GLU A 95 -8.21 -6.57 -12.55
C GLU A 95 -8.70 -6.64 -11.09
N LEU A 96 -8.01 -5.97 -10.16
CA LEU A 96 -8.41 -5.91 -8.75
C LEU A 96 -9.79 -5.26 -8.56
N LYS A 97 -10.06 -4.17 -9.27
CA LYS A 97 -11.37 -3.50 -9.24
C LYS A 97 -12.48 -4.39 -9.78
N ALA A 98 -12.22 -5.13 -10.86
CA ALA A 98 -13.17 -6.09 -11.42
C ALA A 98 -13.44 -7.24 -10.44
N PHE A 99 -12.39 -7.83 -9.86
CA PHE A 99 -12.52 -8.88 -8.84
C PHE A 99 -13.32 -8.37 -7.63
N TYR A 100 -13.03 -7.17 -7.14
CA TYR A 100 -13.75 -6.62 -6.00
C TYR A 100 -15.23 -6.36 -6.32
N LYS A 101 -15.55 -5.92 -7.53
CA LYS A 101 -16.94 -5.76 -7.99
C LYS A 101 -17.73 -7.07 -7.92
N GLU A 102 -17.12 -8.21 -8.28
CA GLU A 102 -17.70 -9.52 -8.13
C GLU A 102 -17.80 -9.98 -6.66
N ALA A 103 -16.74 -9.77 -5.89
CA ALA A 103 -16.69 -10.11 -4.47
C ALA A 103 -17.79 -9.39 -3.65
N LYS A 104 -18.14 -8.17 -3.99
CA LYS A 104 -19.27 -7.42 -3.36
C LYS A 104 -20.59 -8.15 -3.48
N LYS A 105 -20.81 -8.93 -4.52
CA LYS A 105 -22.06 -9.70 -4.69
C LYS A 105 -22.23 -10.80 -3.63
N THR A 106 -21.13 -11.18 -2.97
CA THR A 106 -21.08 -12.18 -1.88
C THR A 106 -20.97 -11.53 -0.49
N LEU A 107 -21.37 -10.27 -0.37
CA LEU A 107 -21.32 -9.48 0.88
C LEU A 107 -19.91 -9.25 1.45
N LEU A 108 -18.86 -9.46 0.67
CA LEU A 108 -17.49 -9.13 1.07
C LEU A 108 -17.23 -7.62 0.99
N THR A 109 -16.57 -7.08 2.00
CA THR A 109 -16.13 -5.68 2.04
C THR A 109 -14.68 -5.54 1.55
N PRO A 110 -14.20 -4.31 1.23
CA PRO A 110 -12.79 -4.10 0.87
C PRO A 110 -11.81 -4.58 1.93
N GLU A 111 -12.22 -4.55 3.21
CA GLU A 111 -11.43 -4.95 4.35
C GLU A 111 -11.39 -6.48 4.53
N THR A 112 -12.43 -7.18 4.11
CA THR A 112 -12.57 -8.64 4.29
C THR A 112 -12.25 -9.44 3.03
N ALA A 113 -12.40 -8.84 1.84
CA ALA A 113 -12.05 -9.51 0.59
C ALA A 113 -10.51 -9.62 0.44
N VAL A 114 -10.03 -10.83 0.21
CA VAL A 114 -8.61 -11.13 0.05
C VAL A 114 -8.31 -11.59 -1.37
N TYR A 115 -7.38 -10.92 -2.02
CA TYR A 115 -6.84 -11.34 -3.31
C TYR A 115 -5.56 -12.15 -3.09
N LYS A 116 -5.44 -13.30 -3.74
CA LYS A 116 -4.41 -14.30 -3.47
C LYS A 116 -3.48 -14.43 -4.67
N ILE A 117 -2.20 -14.18 -4.46
CA ILE A 117 -1.16 -14.26 -5.49
C ILE A 117 -0.23 -15.41 -5.19
N LYS A 118 -0.04 -16.31 -6.14
CA LYS A 118 1.03 -17.29 -6.12
C LYS A 118 2.28 -16.66 -6.72
N PHE A 119 3.32 -16.54 -5.90
CA PHE A 119 4.65 -16.10 -6.30
C PHE A 119 5.64 -17.22 -5.99
N LYS A 120 6.28 -17.77 -7.02
CA LYS A 120 7.05 -19.02 -6.92
C LYS A 120 6.20 -20.15 -6.30
N ASP A 121 6.64 -20.74 -5.20
CA ASP A 121 5.97 -21.87 -4.55
C ASP A 121 5.01 -21.44 -3.42
N LYS A 122 4.89 -20.13 -3.15
CA LYS A 122 4.10 -19.59 -2.04
C LYS A 122 2.89 -18.83 -2.55
N ILE A 123 1.79 -18.92 -1.77
CA ILE A 123 0.59 -18.11 -1.99
C ILE A 123 0.52 -17.07 -0.88
N HIS A 124 0.43 -15.81 -1.27
CA HIS A 124 0.27 -14.67 -0.38
C HIS A 124 -1.10 -14.04 -0.59
N GLY A 125 -1.79 -13.73 0.50
CA GLY A 125 -3.08 -13.05 0.46
C GLY A 125 -2.96 -11.59 0.87
N TYR A 126 -3.65 -10.70 0.17
CA TYR A 126 -3.65 -9.28 0.50
C TYR A 126 -5.08 -8.76 0.53
N ARG A 127 -5.38 -7.87 1.46
CA ARG A 127 -6.68 -7.18 1.49
C ARG A 127 -6.84 -6.35 0.23
N ILE A 128 -7.91 -6.62 -0.51
CA ILE A 128 -8.11 -6.03 -1.84
C ILE A 128 -8.26 -4.52 -1.81
N GLY A 129 -8.93 -3.98 -0.78
CA GLY A 129 -9.07 -2.54 -0.59
C GLY A 129 -7.72 -1.84 -0.46
N LEU A 130 -6.78 -2.44 0.30
CA LEU A 130 -5.45 -1.88 0.49
C LEU A 130 -4.58 -2.00 -0.77
N MET A 131 -4.71 -3.11 -1.54
CA MET A 131 -4.05 -3.22 -2.85
C MET A 131 -4.52 -2.14 -3.82
N ILE A 132 -5.83 -1.92 -3.91
CA ILE A 132 -6.43 -0.89 -4.77
C ILE A 132 -5.94 0.49 -4.33
N ASN A 133 -5.92 0.79 -3.02
CA ASN A 133 -5.44 2.06 -2.49
C ASN A 133 -3.95 2.26 -2.80
N MET A 134 -3.11 1.26 -2.56
CA MET A 134 -1.68 1.30 -2.86
C MET A 134 -1.42 1.65 -4.33
N LEU A 135 -2.03 0.92 -5.26
CA LEU A 135 -1.83 1.15 -6.68
C LEU A 135 -2.48 2.44 -7.18
N THR A 136 -3.57 2.90 -6.54
CA THR A 136 -4.17 4.20 -6.87
C THR A 136 -3.25 5.34 -6.46
N VAL A 137 -2.63 5.27 -5.28
CA VAL A 137 -1.65 6.27 -4.81
C VAL A 137 -0.41 6.24 -5.69
N MET A 138 0.19 5.06 -5.88
CA MET A 138 1.45 4.92 -6.65
C MET A 138 1.27 5.18 -8.15
N GLY A 139 0.07 4.97 -8.69
CA GLY A 139 -0.27 5.29 -10.08
C GLY A 139 0.04 4.19 -11.11
N ASN A 140 -0.30 4.49 -12.35
CA ASN A 140 -0.31 3.51 -13.44
C ASN A 140 1.08 3.00 -13.85
N ASN A 141 2.13 3.75 -13.54
CA ASN A 141 3.51 3.43 -13.90
C ASN A 141 4.30 2.84 -12.72
N ALA A 142 3.62 2.49 -11.63
CA ALA A 142 4.27 1.90 -10.49
C ALA A 142 4.92 0.55 -10.84
N GLU A 143 6.12 0.34 -10.36
CA GLU A 143 6.77 -0.96 -10.36
C GLU A 143 6.30 -1.74 -9.13
N ILE A 144 5.97 -3.01 -9.32
CA ILE A 144 5.45 -3.89 -8.27
C ILE A 144 6.47 -4.98 -7.96
N TYR A 145 6.76 -5.16 -6.68
CA TYR A 145 7.73 -6.12 -6.16
C TYR A 145 7.05 -7.01 -5.11
N ILE A 146 7.46 -8.26 -5.01
CA ILE A 146 7.07 -9.18 -3.94
C ILE A 146 8.33 -9.71 -3.24
N GLU A 147 8.27 -9.78 -1.93
CA GLU A 147 9.33 -10.33 -1.10
C GLU A 147 9.46 -11.84 -1.32
N ASP A 148 10.67 -12.26 -1.67
CA ASP A 148 11.05 -13.67 -1.84
C ASP A 148 11.44 -14.29 -0.48
N GLY A 149 10.75 -13.94 0.55
CA GLY A 149 11.03 -14.30 1.92
C GLY A 149 9.89 -15.01 2.62
N ARG A 150 9.99 -15.01 3.94
CA ARG A 150 9.01 -15.67 4.82
C ARG A 150 7.65 -14.95 4.81
N PHE A 151 7.67 -13.64 4.70
CA PHE A 151 6.47 -12.83 4.91
C PHE A 151 5.69 -12.56 3.62
N GLY A 152 6.38 -12.38 2.48
CA GLY A 152 5.74 -12.09 1.20
C GLY A 152 5.10 -10.71 1.13
N ASN A 153 5.75 -9.70 1.73
CA ASN A 153 5.29 -8.32 1.63
C ASN A 153 5.27 -7.88 0.16
N MET A 154 4.28 -7.08 -0.22
CA MET A 154 4.22 -6.46 -1.54
C MET A 154 4.72 -5.03 -1.45
N TYR A 155 5.52 -4.60 -2.43
CA TYR A 155 5.97 -3.23 -2.59
C TYR A 155 5.53 -2.65 -3.92
N ALA A 156 5.27 -1.35 -3.90
CA ALA A 156 5.11 -0.56 -5.12
C ALA A 156 6.01 0.68 -5.03
N ALA A 157 6.64 1.02 -6.15
CA ALA A 157 7.51 2.20 -6.27
C ALA A 157 7.19 2.97 -7.55
N SER A 158 7.19 4.29 -7.46
CA SER A 158 6.96 5.20 -8.58
C SER A 158 7.61 6.56 -8.31
N ASP A 159 7.38 7.53 -9.19
CA ASP A 159 7.73 8.95 -9.00
C ASP A 159 6.99 9.61 -7.82
N ILE A 160 5.87 9.04 -7.37
CA ILE A 160 5.14 9.51 -6.17
C ILE A 160 5.85 9.11 -4.88
N GLY A 161 6.58 8.00 -4.87
CA GLY A 161 7.24 7.48 -3.69
C GLY A 161 7.24 5.95 -3.66
N ARG A 162 7.17 5.40 -2.46
CA ARG A 162 7.14 3.95 -2.23
C ARG A 162 6.00 3.57 -1.30
N ALA A 163 5.46 2.36 -1.49
CA ALA A 163 4.45 1.79 -0.60
C ALA A 163 4.78 0.34 -0.27
N VAL A 164 4.45 -0.09 0.93
CA VAL A 164 4.54 -1.47 1.39
C VAL A 164 3.17 -1.95 1.84
N LEU A 165 2.82 -3.18 1.48
CA LEU A 165 1.58 -3.84 1.89
C LEU A 165 1.92 -5.18 2.52
N LEU A 166 1.47 -5.39 3.75
CA LEU A 166 1.65 -6.64 4.48
C LEU A 166 0.59 -7.66 4.06
N PRO A 167 0.97 -8.95 3.92
CA PRO A 167 0.01 -10.00 3.63
C PRO A 167 -0.83 -10.34 4.87
N VAL A 168 -1.95 -11.03 4.63
CA VAL A 168 -2.77 -11.65 5.66
C VAL A 168 -2.51 -13.15 5.71
N LEU A 169 -2.71 -13.74 6.86
CA LEU A 169 -2.63 -15.20 7.02
C LEU A 169 -3.72 -15.87 6.18
N LEU A 170 -3.34 -16.92 5.47
CA LEU A 170 -4.25 -17.73 4.67
C LEU A 170 -4.43 -19.10 5.32
N PRO A 171 -5.61 -19.71 5.20
CA PRO A 171 -5.82 -21.09 5.54
C PRO A 171 -4.95 -22.02 4.67
N ASP A 172 -4.62 -23.20 5.20
CA ASP A 172 -4.01 -24.27 4.42
C ASP A 172 -4.89 -24.64 3.21
N ASN A 173 -4.27 -25.13 2.14
CA ASN A 173 -4.95 -25.51 0.88
C ASN A 173 -5.66 -24.37 0.14
N THR A 174 -5.16 -23.15 0.31
CA THR A 174 -5.67 -21.98 -0.40
C THR A 174 -5.31 -22.02 -1.90
N THR A 175 -6.28 -21.73 -2.77
CA THR A 175 -6.05 -21.56 -4.21
C THR A 175 -5.77 -20.09 -4.55
N ALA A 176 -4.78 -19.85 -5.41
CA ALA A 176 -4.42 -18.50 -5.86
C ALA A 176 -5.42 -17.96 -6.89
N ASN A 177 -5.65 -16.66 -6.86
CA ASN A 177 -6.40 -15.93 -7.89
C ASN A 177 -5.49 -15.62 -9.10
N LYS A 178 -4.20 -15.44 -8.87
CA LYS A 178 -3.20 -15.12 -9.89
C LYS A 178 -1.87 -15.80 -9.58
N THR A 179 -1.21 -16.29 -10.60
CA THR A 179 0.20 -16.79 -10.53
C THR A 179 1.11 -15.82 -11.28
N ILE A 180 2.23 -15.45 -10.70
CA ILE A 180 3.24 -14.54 -11.25
C ILE A 180 4.65 -15.05 -10.98
#